data_ec47ea7f0f952007e1e89f97bd0c6410
#
_entry.id   ec47ea7f0f952007e1e89f97bd0c6410
#
_cell.length_a   1.000
_cell.length_b   1.000
_cell.length_c   1.000
_cell.angle_alpha   90.00
_cell.angle_beta   90.00
_cell.angle_gamma   90.00
#
_symmetry.space_group_name_H-M   'P 1'
#
loop_
_entity.id
_entity.type
_entity.pdbx_description
1 polymer ?
#
loop_
_entity_poly.entity_id
_entity_poly.type
_entity_poly.pdbx_seq_one_letter_code
_entity_poly.pdbx_strand_id
1 'polypeptide(L)'
;AGIIIGIDAVDWFRRRLDIFDPVGILGLLGVHFFFLAPILHVYWDSWMRWVVPPDDWRPWVGLMSILNVMGLIVYRLTRSLIFRISKPKLKQAVWWIDEQRFPIVLALALMVTAALQVQVYRQSGGILGYINIYETAIETTNAGGGFEGMGWIFMISESFPILALMAYAFYARKRPTARTWGMLLLVLLAFFVLKILFGGLRGSRSNTIWGLFWGLGIIHFWIRRVPQRLIYIGIVFLVGFVYIYGFYKAGGLDAISQLTSSGSTAELQEETGRSLEGAVLGDLGRTDVQAFVLYRLMRPDSDYQYSFGRTYLGAAAILIPKSVWPDRP
;
A
#
# COMPACT_ATOMS: atom_id res chain seq x y z
N ALA A 1 9.14 -10.97 -19.52
CA ALA A 1 8.88 -9.95 -18.50
C ALA A 1 10.13 -9.63 -17.68
N GLY A 2 10.76 -10.62 -17.04
CA GLY A 2 11.91 -10.42 -16.13
C GLY A 2 13.06 -9.63 -16.71
N ILE A 3 13.47 -9.89 -17.97
CA ILE A 3 14.53 -9.14 -18.64
C ILE A 3 14.09 -7.68 -18.84
N ILE A 4 12.88 -7.46 -19.33
CA ILE A 4 12.39 -6.12 -19.68
C ILE A 4 12.32 -5.22 -18.44
N ILE A 5 11.72 -5.70 -17.36
CA ILE A 5 11.55 -4.92 -16.12
C ILE A 5 12.83 -4.94 -15.26
N GLY A 6 13.61 -6.02 -15.33
CA GLY A 6 14.82 -6.20 -14.54
C GLY A 6 15.91 -5.16 -14.84
N ILE A 7 15.94 -4.59 -16.06
CA ILE A 7 16.87 -3.50 -16.40
C ILE A 7 16.66 -2.30 -15.46
N ASP A 8 15.40 -1.90 -15.18
CA ASP A 8 15.09 -0.79 -14.32
C ASP A 8 15.45 -1.10 -12.86
N ALA A 9 15.22 -2.35 -12.41
CA ALA A 9 15.67 -2.81 -11.11
C ALA A 9 17.19 -2.77 -10.96
N VAL A 10 17.93 -3.24 -11.98
CA VAL A 10 19.41 -3.20 -12.00
C VAL A 10 19.94 -1.77 -11.96
N ASP A 11 19.33 -0.85 -12.71
CA ASP A 11 19.73 0.55 -12.69
C ASP A 11 19.48 1.19 -11.31
N TRP A 12 18.42 0.80 -10.62
CA TRP A 12 18.16 1.20 -9.24
C TRP A 12 19.23 0.64 -8.28
N PHE A 13 19.54 -0.66 -8.35
CA PHE A 13 20.59 -1.30 -7.51
C PHE A 13 21.97 -0.69 -7.76
N ARG A 14 22.29 -0.35 -9.01
CA ARG A 14 23.54 0.31 -9.40
C ARG A 14 23.57 1.81 -9.08
N ARG A 15 22.55 2.35 -8.42
CA ARG A 15 22.42 3.77 -8.04
C ARG A 15 22.45 4.74 -9.24
N ARG A 16 22.05 4.27 -10.42
CA ARG A 16 21.86 5.11 -11.60
C ARG A 16 20.56 5.91 -11.54
N LEU A 17 19.60 5.43 -10.75
CA LEU A 17 18.33 6.06 -10.45
C LEU A 17 18.31 6.45 -8.97
N ASP A 18 17.55 7.51 -8.63
CA ASP A 18 17.26 7.85 -7.25
C ASP A 18 16.42 6.73 -6.62
N ILE A 19 16.53 6.57 -5.29
CA ILE A 19 15.78 5.51 -4.58
C ILE A 19 14.27 5.68 -4.67
N PHE A 20 13.79 6.90 -4.88
CA PHE A 20 12.38 7.23 -5.08
C PHE A 20 12.04 7.51 -6.55
N ASP A 21 12.93 7.18 -7.49
CA ASP A 21 12.61 7.26 -8.92
C ASP A 21 11.49 6.27 -9.24
N PRO A 22 10.35 6.74 -9.80
CA PRO A 22 9.21 5.87 -10.10
C PRO A 22 9.58 4.68 -11.01
N VAL A 23 10.54 4.88 -11.91
CA VAL A 23 11.01 3.83 -12.81
C VAL A 23 11.76 2.74 -12.06
N GLY A 24 12.64 3.14 -11.13
CA GLY A 24 13.37 2.20 -10.29
C GLY A 24 12.44 1.41 -9.37
N ILE A 25 11.46 2.09 -8.77
CA ILE A 25 10.44 1.45 -7.92
C ILE A 25 9.59 0.47 -8.72
N LEU A 26 9.12 0.89 -9.93
CA LEU A 26 8.40 0.00 -10.83
C LEU A 26 9.27 -1.21 -11.21
N GLY A 27 10.58 -1.01 -11.43
CA GLY A 27 11.54 -2.07 -11.70
C GLY A 27 11.58 -3.10 -10.57
N LEU A 28 11.77 -2.64 -9.33
CA LEU A 28 11.86 -3.52 -8.15
C LEU A 28 10.59 -4.32 -7.91
N LEU A 29 9.45 -3.63 -7.83
CA LEU A 29 8.15 -4.28 -7.61
C LEU A 29 7.74 -5.13 -8.81
N GLY A 30 8.04 -4.66 -10.02
CA GLY A 30 7.72 -5.32 -11.27
C GLY A 30 8.46 -6.64 -11.47
N VAL A 31 9.70 -6.79 -10.97
CA VAL A 31 10.41 -8.07 -10.98
C VAL A 31 9.62 -9.12 -10.21
N HIS A 32 9.09 -8.78 -9.04
CA HIS A 32 8.23 -9.69 -8.30
C HIS A 32 6.91 -9.92 -9.03
N PHE A 33 6.20 -8.85 -9.39
CA PHE A 33 4.83 -8.89 -9.88
C PHE A 33 4.70 -9.54 -11.28
N PHE A 34 5.60 -9.21 -12.21
CA PHE A 34 5.53 -9.66 -13.60
C PHE A 34 6.39 -10.88 -13.92
N PHE A 35 7.28 -11.29 -13.02
CA PHE A 35 8.19 -12.40 -13.27
C PHE A 35 8.17 -13.45 -12.18
N LEU A 36 8.49 -13.10 -10.92
CA LEU A 36 8.61 -14.09 -9.86
C LEU A 36 7.25 -14.67 -9.44
N ALA A 37 6.25 -13.83 -9.21
CA ALA A 37 4.95 -14.29 -8.73
C ALA A 37 4.27 -15.26 -9.71
N PRO A 38 4.19 -15.01 -11.04
CA PRO A 38 3.64 -15.97 -11.98
C PRO A 38 4.35 -17.34 -11.95
N ILE A 39 5.69 -17.35 -11.86
CA ILE A 39 6.47 -18.57 -11.80
C ILE A 39 6.20 -19.32 -10.50
N LEU A 40 6.22 -18.63 -9.37
CA LEU A 40 6.00 -19.23 -8.05
C LEU A 40 4.57 -19.76 -7.89
N HIS A 41 3.56 -19.11 -8.47
CA HIS A 41 2.19 -19.65 -8.48
C HIS A 41 2.13 -21.02 -9.15
N VAL A 42 2.78 -21.16 -10.31
CA VAL A 42 2.82 -22.44 -11.04
C VAL A 42 3.69 -23.47 -10.31
N TYR A 43 4.83 -23.04 -9.77
CA TYR A 43 5.77 -23.93 -9.08
C TYR A 43 5.21 -24.50 -7.77
N TRP A 44 4.53 -23.69 -6.97
CA TRP A 44 3.90 -24.12 -5.71
C TRP A 44 2.48 -24.65 -5.89
N ASP A 45 1.98 -24.69 -7.12
CA ASP A 45 0.59 -25.08 -7.43
C ASP A 45 -0.44 -24.33 -6.58
N SER A 46 -0.21 -23.03 -6.38
CA SER A 46 -0.97 -22.20 -5.45
C SER A 46 -1.99 -21.35 -6.19
N TRP A 47 -3.25 -21.40 -5.74
CA TRP A 47 -4.35 -20.58 -6.21
C TRP A 47 -5.04 -19.88 -5.03
N MET A 48 -5.76 -18.78 -5.29
CA MET A 48 -6.47 -18.05 -4.24
C MET A 48 -7.56 -18.91 -3.59
N ARG A 49 -7.60 -18.94 -2.25
CA ARG A 49 -8.50 -19.81 -1.48
C ARG A 49 -9.99 -19.51 -1.65
N TRP A 50 -10.32 -18.25 -1.94
CA TRP A 50 -11.69 -17.73 -1.90
C TRP A 50 -12.44 -17.87 -3.22
N VAL A 51 -11.81 -18.36 -4.25
CA VAL A 51 -12.36 -18.47 -5.59
C VAL A 51 -12.06 -19.84 -6.15
N VAL A 52 -13.09 -20.51 -6.64
CA VAL A 52 -12.93 -21.79 -7.32
C VAL A 52 -12.09 -21.60 -8.57
N PRO A 53 -10.95 -22.30 -8.69
CA PRO A 53 -10.11 -22.18 -9.87
C PRO A 53 -10.85 -22.71 -11.11
N PRO A 54 -10.50 -22.27 -12.33
CA PRO A 54 -10.81 -22.99 -13.56
C PRO A 54 -10.21 -24.40 -13.50
N ASP A 55 -10.79 -25.38 -14.20
CA ASP A 55 -10.29 -26.76 -14.24
C ASP A 55 -8.81 -26.85 -14.58
N ASP A 56 -8.34 -26.02 -15.50
CA ASP A 56 -6.91 -25.75 -15.71
C ASP A 56 -6.68 -24.23 -15.70
N TRP A 57 -6.11 -23.74 -14.63
CA TRP A 57 -5.83 -22.31 -14.43
C TRP A 57 -4.44 -21.87 -14.96
N ARG A 58 -3.49 -22.81 -15.16
CA ARG A 58 -2.12 -22.49 -15.59
C ARG A 58 -2.03 -21.80 -16.95
N PRO A 59 -2.80 -22.19 -17.98
CA PRO A 59 -2.84 -21.46 -19.25
C PRO A 59 -3.26 -20.00 -19.11
N TRP A 60 -4.14 -19.69 -18.15
CA TRP A 60 -4.59 -18.31 -17.90
C TRP A 60 -3.49 -17.46 -17.28
N VAL A 61 -2.66 -18.02 -16.40
CA VAL A 61 -1.43 -17.37 -15.90
C VAL A 61 -0.45 -17.17 -17.04
N GLY A 62 -0.31 -18.12 -17.95
CA GLY A 62 0.52 -18.01 -19.16
C GLY A 62 0.06 -16.88 -20.07
N LEU A 63 -1.25 -16.83 -20.40
CA LEU A 63 -1.82 -15.78 -21.24
C LEU A 63 -1.69 -14.41 -20.60
N MET A 64 -1.98 -14.29 -19.30
CA MET A 64 -1.75 -13.06 -18.54
C MET A 64 -0.30 -12.61 -18.60
N SER A 65 0.65 -13.55 -18.49
CA SER A 65 2.08 -13.26 -18.57
C SER A 65 2.48 -12.73 -19.94
N ILE A 66 1.90 -13.24 -21.02
CA ILE A 66 2.08 -12.72 -22.39
C ILE A 66 1.56 -11.29 -22.48
N LEU A 67 0.37 -11.01 -22.00
CA LEU A 67 -0.20 -9.65 -21.99
C LEU A 67 0.66 -8.67 -21.17
N ASN A 68 1.20 -9.12 -20.04
CA ASN A 68 2.12 -8.32 -19.24
C ASN A 68 3.43 -8.02 -20.00
N VAL A 69 3.97 -9.00 -20.76
CA VAL A 69 5.15 -8.75 -21.63
C VAL A 69 4.83 -7.71 -22.69
N MET A 70 3.68 -7.82 -23.36
CA MET A 70 3.25 -6.83 -24.36
C MET A 70 3.12 -5.44 -23.73
N GLY A 71 2.47 -5.32 -22.56
CA GLY A 71 2.37 -4.07 -21.82
C GLY A 71 3.72 -3.47 -21.46
N LEU A 72 4.67 -4.30 -21.00
CA LEU A 72 6.03 -3.86 -20.67
C LEU A 72 6.81 -3.41 -21.93
N ILE A 73 6.61 -4.04 -23.08
CA ILE A 73 7.20 -3.60 -24.35
C ILE A 73 6.64 -2.23 -24.74
N VAL A 74 5.32 -2.06 -24.69
CA VAL A 74 4.67 -0.77 -24.97
C VAL A 74 5.20 0.32 -24.01
N TYR A 75 5.28 0.02 -22.72
CA TYR A 75 5.86 0.92 -21.73
C TYR A 75 7.29 1.36 -22.13
N ARG A 76 8.16 0.42 -22.50
CA ARG A 76 9.53 0.72 -22.90
C ARG A 76 9.61 1.56 -24.18
N LEU A 77 8.82 1.23 -25.18
CA LEU A 77 8.76 1.97 -26.43
C LEU A 77 8.26 3.40 -26.19
N THR A 78 7.16 3.56 -25.49
CA THR A 78 6.58 4.88 -25.17
C THR A 78 7.57 5.73 -24.39
N ARG A 79 8.21 5.17 -23.36
CA ARG A 79 9.25 5.85 -22.60
C ARG A 79 10.41 6.30 -23.48
N SER A 80 10.91 5.42 -24.34
CA SER A 80 12.00 5.73 -25.28
C SER A 80 11.62 6.86 -26.25
N LEU A 81 10.39 6.84 -26.78
CA LEU A 81 9.88 7.88 -27.66
C LEU A 81 9.76 9.22 -26.93
N ILE A 82 9.15 9.24 -25.74
CA ILE A 82 9.00 10.46 -24.95
C ILE A 82 10.36 11.07 -24.62
N PHE A 83 11.35 10.28 -24.22
CA PHE A 83 12.71 10.79 -23.94
C PHE A 83 13.43 11.33 -25.20
N ARG A 84 13.12 10.82 -26.38
CA ARG A 84 13.66 11.35 -27.64
C ARG A 84 13.01 12.67 -28.04
N ILE A 85 11.70 12.80 -27.85
CA ILE A 85 10.91 13.97 -28.24
C ILE A 85 11.07 15.10 -27.21
N SER A 86 11.00 14.75 -25.95
CA SER A 86 11.09 15.67 -24.83
C SER A 86 12.49 15.56 -24.23
N LYS A 87 13.43 16.37 -24.69
CA LYS A 87 14.61 16.68 -23.88
C LYS A 87 14.11 17.51 -22.73
N PRO A 88 13.90 16.98 -21.51
CA PRO A 88 13.41 17.76 -20.41
C PRO A 88 14.49 18.81 -20.12
N LYS A 89 14.26 20.05 -20.47
CA LYS A 89 14.90 21.15 -19.77
C LYS A 89 14.36 21.05 -18.35
N LEU A 90 15.01 20.25 -17.51
CA LEU A 90 14.79 20.19 -16.09
C LEU A 90 15.08 21.61 -15.55
N LYS A 91 14.11 22.51 -15.70
CA LYS A 91 14.02 23.65 -14.80
C LYS A 91 13.87 23.00 -13.43
N GLN A 92 14.92 23.08 -12.63
CA GLN A 92 14.81 22.71 -11.21
C GLN A 92 13.57 23.40 -10.69
N ALA A 93 12.52 22.63 -10.42
CA ALA A 93 11.35 23.17 -9.77
C ALA A 93 11.83 23.68 -8.42
N VAL A 94 11.98 24.99 -8.32
CA VAL A 94 12.30 25.64 -7.04
C VAL A 94 11.03 25.52 -6.20
N TRP A 95 10.98 24.51 -5.34
CA TRP A 95 9.91 24.37 -4.36
C TRP A 95 9.98 25.55 -3.41
N TRP A 96 9.06 26.47 -3.57
CA TRP A 96 8.95 27.62 -2.69
C TRP A 96 7.87 27.33 -1.65
N ILE A 97 8.28 27.31 -0.38
CA ILE A 97 7.37 27.18 0.76
C ILE A 97 7.30 28.54 1.43
N ASP A 98 6.10 29.09 1.52
CA ASP A 98 5.86 30.30 2.30
C ASP A 98 6.09 29.99 3.80
N GLU A 99 7.21 30.44 4.33
CA GLU A 99 7.63 30.14 5.71
C GLU A 99 6.69 30.75 6.77
N GLN A 100 5.84 31.70 6.41
CA GLN A 100 4.89 32.31 7.33
C GLN A 100 3.53 31.59 7.30
N ARG A 101 3.01 31.30 6.11
CA ARG A 101 1.68 30.70 5.94
C ARG A 101 1.68 29.20 6.13
N PHE A 102 2.71 28.52 5.66
CA PHE A 102 2.78 27.06 5.71
C PHE A 102 2.61 26.49 7.13
N PRO A 103 3.31 27.00 8.19
CA PRO A 103 3.13 26.48 9.55
C PRO A 103 1.71 26.67 10.08
N ILE A 104 1.06 27.79 9.74
CA ILE A 104 -0.30 28.10 10.18
C ILE A 104 -1.30 27.12 9.56
N VAL A 105 -1.23 26.94 8.23
CA VAL A 105 -2.10 26.00 7.51
C VAL A 105 -1.87 24.58 8.00
N LEU A 106 -0.61 24.21 8.22
CA LEU A 106 -0.24 22.88 8.72
C LEU A 106 -0.75 22.65 10.15
N ALA A 107 -0.66 23.65 11.04
CA ALA A 107 -1.20 23.57 12.40
C ALA A 107 -2.73 23.42 12.40
N LEU A 108 -3.44 24.17 11.57
CA LEU A 108 -4.88 24.04 11.40
C LEU A 108 -5.27 22.65 10.86
N ALA A 109 -4.56 22.17 9.85
CA ALA A 109 -4.79 20.83 9.30
C ALA A 109 -4.53 19.72 10.34
N LEU A 110 -3.48 19.85 11.15
CA LEU A 110 -3.20 18.94 12.26
C LEU A 110 -4.29 18.95 13.32
N MET A 111 -4.79 20.14 13.69
CA MET A 111 -5.90 20.25 14.67
C MET A 111 -7.17 19.59 14.15
N VAL A 112 -7.56 19.85 12.90
CA VAL A 112 -8.76 19.26 12.29
C VAL A 112 -8.65 17.74 12.20
N THR A 113 -7.53 17.23 11.70
CA THR A 113 -7.33 15.79 11.53
C THR A 113 -7.26 15.05 12.87
N ALA A 114 -6.61 15.65 13.88
CA ALA A 114 -6.60 15.11 15.25
C ALA A 114 -7.99 15.12 15.89
N ALA A 115 -8.74 16.22 15.76
CA ALA A 115 -10.09 16.33 16.32
C ALA A 115 -11.04 15.29 15.73
N LEU A 116 -10.98 15.07 14.41
CA LEU A 116 -11.77 14.02 13.75
C LEU A 116 -11.41 12.62 14.27
N GLN A 117 -10.13 12.31 14.47
CA GLN A 117 -9.74 11.00 15.01
C GLN A 117 -10.17 10.83 16.47
N VAL A 118 -10.04 11.88 17.28
CA VAL A 118 -10.53 11.85 18.68
C VAL A 118 -12.05 11.64 18.71
N GLN A 119 -12.79 12.27 17.81
CA GLN A 119 -14.23 12.06 17.67
C GLN A 119 -14.55 10.60 17.31
N VAL A 120 -13.82 10.01 16.36
CA VAL A 120 -13.97 8.58 16.01
C VAL A 120 -13.77 7.70 17.24
N TYR A 121 -12.67 7.89 17.97
CA TYR A 121 -12.41 7.10 19.18
C TYR A 121 -13.46 7.29 20.26
N ARG A 122 -13.95 8.52 20.47
CA ARG A 122 -15.05 8.76 21.45
C ARG A 122 -16.33 8.03 21.06
N GLN A 123 -16.71 8.05 19.79
CA GLN A 123 -17.90 7.35 19.29
C GLN A 123 -17.77 5.83 19.38
N SER A 124 -16.55 5.32 19.28
CA SER A 124 -16.26 3.87 19.36
C SER A 124 -16.07 3.36 20.80
N GLY A 125 -16.17 4.19 21.83
CA GLY A 125 -15.88 3.78 23.22
C GLY A 125 -14.38 3.72 23.54
N GLY A 126 -13.56 4.55 22.90
CA GLY A 126 -12.11 4.59 23.04
C GLY A 126 -11.36 3.73 22.03
N ILE A 127 -10.05 3.58 22.24
CA ILE A 127 -9.18 2.78 21.35
C ILE A 127 -9.57 1.30 21.42
N LEU A 128 -9.86 0.76 22.62
CA LEU A 128 -10.28 -0.63 22.79
C LEU A 128 -11.62 -0.89 22.11
N GLY A 129 -12.60 0.00 22.29
CA GLY A 129 -13.88 -0.11 21.60
C GLY A 129 -13.74 -0.05 20.07
N TYR A 130 -12.81 0.76 19.57
CA TYR A 130 -12.50 0.82 18.15
C TYR A 130 -11.92 -0.51 17.61
N ILE A 131 -11.06 -1.19 18.39
CA ILE A 131 -10.54 -2.51 18.05
C ILE A 131 -11.66 -3.55 18.09
N ASN A 132 -12.48 -3.55 19.14
CA ASN A 132 -13.60 -4.48 19.28
C ASN A 132 -14.61 -4.38 18.12
N ILE A 133 -14.91 -3.17 17.62
CA ILE A 133 -15.76 -2.98 16.44
C ILE A 133 -15.15 -3.70 15.23
N TYR A 134 -13.84 -3.60 15.05
CA TYR A 134 -13.15 -4.27 13.95
C TYR A 134 -13.18 -5.80 14.12
N GLU A 135 -12.91 -6.32 15.33
CA GLU A 135 -12.92 -7.76 15.64
C GLU A 135 -14.31 -8.37 15.45
N THR A 136 -15.35 -7.72 15.98
CA THR A 136 -16.74 -8.15 15.75
C THR A 136 -17.11 -8.19 14.26
N ALA A 137 -16.59 -7.24 13.47
CA ALA A 137 -16.82 -7.24 12.04
C ALA A 137 -16.11 -8.40 11.31
N ILE A 138 -14.94 -8.83 11.78
CA ILE A 138 -14.27 -10.04 11.26
C ILE A 138 -15.12 -11.27 11.56
N GLU A 139 -15.58 -11.46 12.80
CA GLU A 139 -16.37 -12.60 13.24
C GLU A 139 -17.71 -12.71 12.49
N THR A 140 -18.38 -11.59 12.26
CA THR A 140 -19.67 -11.53 11.57
C THR A 140 -19.56 -11.55 10.04
N THR A 141 -18.36 -11.65 9.50
CA THR A 141 -18.08 -11.57 8.06
C THR A 141 -18.68 -10.31 7.41
N ASN A 142 -18.84 -9.26 8.19
CA ASN A 142 -19.41 -8.00 7.73
C ASN A 142 -18.36 -7.17 6.97
N ALA A 143 -18.46 -7.14 5.64
CA ALA A 143 -17.51 -6.43 4.76
C ALA A 143 -17.45 -4.90 5.05
N GLY A 144 -18.44 -4.31 5.67
CA GLY A 144 -18.49 -2.90 6.06
C GLY A 144 -17.67 -2.58 7.31
N GLY A 145 -17.28 -3.60 8.08
CA GLY A 145 -16.39 -3.47 9.24
C GLY A 145 -16.93 -2.60 10.37
N GLY A 146 -18.25 -2.42 10.52
CA GLY A 146 -18.86 -1.60 11.57
C GLY A 146 -18.62 -0.09 11.46
N PHE A 147 -17.92 0.37 10.41
CA PHE A 147 -17.55 1.77 10.17
C PHE A 147 -18.29 2.39 8.97
N GLU A 148 -19.52 1.94 8.72
CA GLU A 148 -20.31 2.42 7.58
C GLU A 148 -20.56 3.93 7.66
N GLY A 149 -20.43 4.61 6.51
CA GLY A 149 -20.62 6.06 6.40
C GLY A 149 -19.46 6.92 6.90
N MET A 150 -18.45 6.35 7.57
CA MET A 150 -17.33 7.11 8.14
C MET A 150 -16.13 7.25 7.19
N GLY A 151 -16.21 6.75 5.96
CA GLY A 151 -15.07 6.70 5.03
C GLY A 151 -14.41 8.06 4.77
N TRP A 152 -15.18 9.14 4.66
CA TRP A 152 -14.66 10.50 4.46
C TRP A 152 -13.93 11.03 5.71
N ILE A 153 -14.42 10.69 6.92
CA ILE A 153 -13.76 11.06 8.20
C ILE A 153 -12.38 10.41 8.26
N PHE A 154 -12.31 9.11 7.95
CA PHE A 154 -11.03 8.38 7.91
C PHE A 154 -10.07 8.94 6.86
N MET A 155 -10.57 9.26 5.67
CA MET A 155 -9.73 9.82 4.61
C MET A 155 -9.04 11.12 5.07
N ILE A 156 -9.73 11.95 5.85
CA ILE A 156 -9.16 13.18 6.40
C ILE A 156 -8.30 12.90 7.62
N SER A 157 -8.79 12.15 8.62
CA SER A 157 -8.09 11.92 9.88
C SER A 157 -6.79 11.13 9.70
N GLU A 158 -6.76 10.15 8.80
CA GLU A 158 -5.59 9.31 8.50
C GLU A 158 -4.44 10.07 7.82
N SER A 159 -4.66 11.32 7.42
CA SER A 159 -3.60 12.21 6.93
C SER A 159 -2.76 12.81 8.07
N PHE A 160 -3.25 12.79 9.33
CA PHE A 160 -2.56 13.36 10.48
C PHE A 160 -1.09 12.93 10.62
N PRO A 161 -0.73 11.65 10.55
CA PRO A 161 0.67 11.23 10.70
C PRO A 161 1.60 11.86 9.63
N ILE A 162 1.14 11.96 8.38
CA ILE A 162 1.91 12.57 7.29
C ILE A 162 2.08 14.06 7.54
N LEU A 163 1.04 14.76 7.96
CA LEU A 163 1.11 16.18 8.31
C LEU A 163 2.04 16.43 9.49
N ALA A 164 2.03 15.55 10.51
CA ALA A 164 2.94 15.61 11.64
C ALA A 164 4.40 15.43 11.21
N LEU A 165 4.66 14.50 10.30
CA LEU A 165 6.00 14.31 9.74
C LEU A 165 6.44 15.51 8.88
N MET A 166 5.51 16.14 8.13
CA MET A 166 5.80 17.36 7.39
C MET A 166 6.15 18.53 8.34
N ALA A 167 5.44 18.64 9.48
CA ALA A 167 5.75 19.62 10.51
C ALA A 167 7.15 19.40 11.10
N TYR A 168 7.48 18.14 11.40
CA TYR A 168 8.83 17.79 11.83
C TYR A 168 9.88 18.09 10.76
N ALA A 169 9.62 17.78 9.51
CA ALA A 169 10.54 18.04 8.42
C ALA A 169 10.80 19.56 8.25
N PHE A 170 9.75 20.36 8.36
CA PHE A 170 9.87 21.81 8.36
C PHE A 170 10.72 22.35 9.53
N TYR A 171 10.51 21.82 10.73
CA TYR A 171 11.31 22.13 11.91
C TYR A 171 12.78 21.70 11.75
N ALA A 172 13.03 20.49 11.24
CA ALA A 172 14.36 19.91 11.09
C ALA A 172 15.23 20.63 10.05
N ARG A 173 14.61 21.35 9.08
CA ARG A 173 15.35 22.13 8.07
C ARG A 173 16.37 23.11 8.67
N LYS A 174 16.04 23.71 9.80
CA LYS A 174 16.83 24.74 10.47
C LYS A 174 17.71 24.21 11.62
N ARG A 175 17.64 22.88 11.94
CA ARG A 175 18.30 22.31 13.12
C ARG A 175 19.15 21.08 12.77
N PRO A 176 20.49 21.16 12.81
CA PRO A 176 21.37 20.05 12.46
C PRO A 176 21.16 18.81 13.36
N THR A 177 20.90 19.00 14.66
CA THR A 177 20.65 17.92 15.62
C THR A 177 19.42 17.08 15.27
N ALA A 178 18.38 17.70 14.73
CA ALA A 178 17.16 17.02 14.29
C ALA A 178 17.34 16.20 12.99
N ARG A 179 18.48 16.33 12.30
CA ARG A 179 18.80 15.61 11.05
C ARG A 179 19.67 14.37 11.27
N THR A 180 20.02 14.05 12.51
CA THR A 180 20.80 12.84 12.82
C THR A 180 19.98 11.58 12.57
N TRP A 181 20.64 10.50 12.13
CA TRP A 181 19.92 9.25 11.85
C TRP A 181 19.24 8.67 13.08
N GLY A 182 19.82 8.80 14.27
CA GLY A 182 19.17 8.38 15.51
C GLY A 182 17.82 9.07 15.72
N MET A 183 17.79 10.41 15.54
CA MET A 183 16.55 11.18 15.68
C MET A 183 15.54 10.86 14.56
N LEU A 184 16.01 10.69 13.32
CA LEU A 184 15.14 10.34 12.20
C LEU A 184 14.53 8.93 12.35
N LEU A 185 15.26 7.97 12.89
CA LEU A 185 14.72 6.63 13.18
C LEU A 185 13.68 6.68 14.31
N LEU A 186 13.91 7.48 15.36
CA LEU A 186 12.91 7.69 16.40
C LEU A 186 11.64 8.33 15.85
N VAL A 187 11.78 9.33 14.99
CA VAL A 187 10.63 9.99 14.32
C VAL A 187 9.91 9.03 13.40
N LEU A 188 10.62 8.17 12.65
CA LEU A 188 10.00 7.14 11.83
C LEU A 188 9.25 6.11 12.67
N LEU A 189 9.78 5.72 13.84
CA LEU A 189 9.10 4.85 14.78
C LEU A 189 7.82 5.50 15.32
N ALA A 190 7.90 6.75 15.74
CA ALA A 190 6.73 7.51 16.19
C ALA A 190 5.69 7.66 15.07
N PHE A 191 6.14 7.94 13.85
CA PHE A 191 5.29 8.00 12.66
C PHE A 191 4.61 6.65 12.39
N PHE A 192 5.34 5.54 12.49
CA PHE A 192 4.77 4.19 12.35
C PHE A 192 3.67 3.93 13.38
N VAL A 193 3.93 4.23 14.65
CA VAL A 193 2.92 4.10 15.72
C VAL A 193 1.68 4.95 15.41
N LEU A 194 1.88 6.20 15.00
CA LEU A 194 0.77 7.06 14.57
C LEU A 194 0.00 6.46 13.38
N LYS A 195 0.68 5.87 12.40
CA LYS A 195 0.01 5.22 11.26
C LYS A 195 -0.81 4.00 11.69
N ILE A 196 -0.36 3.24 12.68
CA ILE A 196 -1.15 2.15 13.26
C ILE A 196 -2.40 2.74 13.96
N LEU A 197 -2.24 3.74 14.82
CA LEU A 197 -3.37 4.37 15.52
C LEU A 197 -4.37 5.04 14.56
N PHE A 198 -3.91 5.72 13.52
CA PHE A 198 -4.75 6.48 12.58
C PHE A 198 -5.19 5.69 11.35
N GLY A 199 -5.20 4.37 11.37
CA GLY A 199 -5.68 3.58 10.23
C GLY A 199 -5.31 2.10 10.30
N GLY A 200 -4.17 1.76 10.89
CA GLY A 200 -3.70 0.38 11.01
C GLY A 200 -4.68 -0.49 11.80
N LEU A 201 -5.17 -0.03 12.94
CA LEU A 201 -6.09 -0.79 13.81
C LEU A 201 -7.41 -1.19 13.12
N ARG A 202 -7.76 -0.57 12.01
CA ARG A 202 -8.94 -0.88 11.19
C ARG A 202 -8.67 -1.94 10.10
N GLY A 203 -7.59 -2.69 10.18
CA GLY A 203 -7.27 -3.72 9.19
C GLY A 203 -6.63 -3.21 7.89
N SER A 204 -6.27 -1.93 7.80
CA SER A 204 -5.71 -1.31 6.59
C SER A 204 -4.18 -1.30 6.57
N ARG A 205 -3.57 -2.48 6.31
CA ARG A 205 -2.10 -2.58 6.17
C ARG A 205 -1.54 -1.73 5.03
N SER A 206 -2.28 -1.62 3.91
CA SER A 206 -1.84 -0.81 2.77
C SER A 206 -1.69 0.67 3.14
N ASN A 207 -2.58 1.22 3.95
CA ASN A 207 -2.46 2.58 4.45
C ASN A 207 -1.17 2.80 5.25
N THR A 208 -0.79 1.84 6.09
CA THR A 208 0.45 1.88 6.87
C THR A 208 1.67 1.80 5.95
N ILE A 209 1.68 0.86 5.00
CA ILE A 209 2.79 0.64 4.05
C ILE A 209 3.02 1.88 3.18
N TRP A 210 1.96 2.37 2.54
CA TRP A 210 2.05 3.59 1.71
C TRP A 210 2.42 4.81 2.55
N GLY A 211 1.90 4.88 3.79
CA GLY A 211 2.30 5.93 4.72
C GLY A 211 3.80 5.92 5.00
N LEU A 212 4.40 4.76 5.29
CA LEU A 212 5.84 4.62 5.51
C LEU A 212 6.65 4.99 4.26
N PHE A 213 6.19 4.59 3.07
CA PHE A 213 6.82 4.97 1.81
C PHE A 213 6.84 6.49 1.61
N TRP A 214 5.69 7.16 1.80
CA TRP A 214 5.60 8.62 1.73
C TRP A 214 6.41 9.31 2.83
N GLY A 215 6.43 8.74 4.04
CA GLY A 215 7.21 9.24 5.16
C GLY A 215 8.71 9.22 4.86
N LEU A 216 9.22 8.11 4.35
CA LEU A 216 10.60 8.01 3.89
C LEU A 216 10.91 8.99 2.75
N GLY A 217 9.96 9.21 1.83
CA GLY A 217 10.08 10.20 0.77
C GLY A 217 10.21 11.63 1.31
N ILE A 218 9.38 12.00 2.29
CA ILE A 218 9.48 13.32 2.95
C ILE A 218 10.85 13.49 3.60
N ILE A 219 11.34 12.48 4.32
CA ILE A 219 12.68 12.53 4.92
C ILE A 219 13.75 12.67 3.85
N HIS A 220 13.67 11.87 2.77
CA HIS A 220 14.64 11.86 1.68
C HIS A 220 14.77 13.22 1.00
N PHE A 221 13.66 13.83 0.62
CA PHE A 221 13.65 15.06 -0.17
C PHE A 221 13.76 16.33 0.69
N TRP A 222 13.22 16.32 1.92
CA TRP A 222 13.13 17.54 2.73
C TRP A 222 14.17 17.64 3.83
N ILE A 223 14.68 16.52 4.34
CA ILE A 223 15.59 16.52 5.50
C ILE A 223 16.98 16.04 5.10
N ARG A 224 17.06 14.77 4.69
CA ARG A 224 18.32 14.10 4.40
C ARG A 224 18.12 12.90 3.48
N ARG A 225 18.96 12.75 2.46
CA ARG A 225 18.93 11.59 1.55
C ARG A 225 19.04 10.28 2.32
N VAL A 226 18.09 9.41 2.09
CA VAL A 226 18.03 8.06 2.68
C VAL A 226 19.03 7.16 1.95
N PRO A 227 19.95 6.48 2.67
CA PRO A 227 20.88 5.54 2.04
C PRO A 227 20.16 4.24 1.67
N GLN A 228 20.57 3.59 0.58
CA GLN A 228 19.95 2.32 0.14
C GLN A 228 19.96 1.23 1.21
N ARG A 229 20.98 1.19 2.09
CA ARG A 229 21.02 0.22 3.20
C ARG A 229 19.78 0.30 4.10
N LEU A 230 19.29 1.51 4.39
CA LEU A 230 18.05 1.70 5.16
C LEU A 230 16.82 1.20 4.40
N ILE A 231 16.79 1.33 3.07
CA ILE A 231 15.70 0.78 2.25
C ILE A 231 15.68 -0.74 2.34
N TYR A 232 16.84 -1.41 2.26
CA TYR A 232 16.89 -2.88 2.41
C TYR A 232 16.39 -3.33 3.79
N ILE A 233 16.83 -2.66 4.86
CA ILE A 233 16.33 -2.92 6.22
C ILE A 233 14.83 -2.66 6.29
N GLY A 234 14.35 -1.57 5.68
CA GLY A 234 12.93 -1.23 5.59
C GLY A 234 12.11 -2.28 4.84
N ILE A 235 12.63 -2.86 3.75
CA ILE A 235 11.96 -3.94 3.02
C ILE A 235 11.85 -5.21 3.89
N VAL A 236 12.91 -5.60 4.59
CA VAL A 236 12.88 -6.75 5.50
C VAL A 236 11.84 -6.52 6.62
N PHE A 237 11.86 -5.33 7.24
CA PHE A 237 10.86 -4.95 8.23
C PHE A 237 9.44 -4.99 7.65
N LEU A 238 9.25 -4.49 6.42
CA LEU A 238 7.96 -4.46 5.74
C LEU A 238 7.41 -5.87 5.49
N VAL A 239 8.25 -6.80 5.03
CA VAL A 239 7.86 -8.20 4.81
C VAL A 239 7.43 -8.84 6.14
N GLY A 240 8.20 -8.67 7.20
CA GLY A 240 7.84 -9.12 8.55
C GLY A 240 6.53 -8.48 9.04
N PHE A 241 6.37 -7.18 8.86
CA PHE A 241 5.14 -6.47 9.21
C PHE A 241 3.92 -7.01 8.45
N VAL A 242 4.03 -7.17 7.13
CA VAL A 242 2.92 -7.71 6.29
C VAL A 242 2.52 -9.10 6.75
N TYR A 243 3.49 -9.94 7.09
CA TYR A 243 3.25 -11.29 7.59
C TYR A 243 2.52 -11.28 8.94
N ILE A 244 3.07 -10.61 9.95
CA ILE A 244 2.49 -10.52 11.30
C ILE A 244 1.12 -9.84 11.25
N TYR A 245 1.03 -8.71 10.55
CA TYR A 245 -0.23 -7.98 10.40
C TYR A 245 -1.30 -8.77 9.65
N GLY A 246 -0.90 -9.75 8.85
CA GLY A 246 -1.80 -10.69 8.21
C GLY A 246 -2.61 -11.50 9.22
N PHE A 247 -2.00 -11.93 10.33
CA PHE A 247 -2.70 -12.63 11.41
C PHE A 247 -3.67 -11.68 12.15
N TYR A 248 -3.24 -10.47 12.48
CA TYR A 248 -4.14 -9.45 13.03
C TYR A 248 -5.38 -9.24 12.16
N LYS A 249 -5.20 -9.17 10.85
CA LYS A 249 -6.32 -8.98 9.92
C LYS A 249 -7.27 -10.18 9.87
N ALA A 250 -6.80 -11.38 10.14
CA ALA A 250 -7.59 -12.61 10.06
C ALA A 250 -8.30 -12.96 11.38
N GLY A 251 -7.68 -12.68 12.54
CA GLY A 251 -8.19 -13.10 13.85
C GLY A 251 -7.99 -12.08 14.98
N GLY A 252 -7.79 -10.78 14.65
CA GLY A 252 -7.70 -9.73 15.67
C GLY A 252 -6.46 -9.83 16.56
N LEU A 253 -6.57 -9.30 17.77
CA LEU A 253 -5.50 -9.35 18.78
C LEU A 253 -5.25 -10.78 19.31
N ASP A 254 -6.28 -11.62 19.31
CA ASP A 254 -6.16 -13.00 19.79
C ASP A 254 -5.20 -13.81 18.93
N ALA A 255 -5.26 -13.66 17.59
CA ALA A 255 -4.30 -14.29 16.68
C ALA A 255 -2.87 -13.80 16.91
N ILE A 256 -2.66 -12.53 17.29
CA ILE A 256 -1.35 -12.02 17.65
C ILE A 256 -0.87 -12.58 18.98
N SER A 257 -1.77 -12.72 19.98
CA SER A 257 -1.42 -13.30 21.28
C SER A 257 -1.02 -14.78 21.16
N GLN A 258 -1.70 -15.53 20.32
CA GLN A 258 -1.37 -16.93 20.02
C GLN A 258 -0.01 -17.07 19.29
N LEU A 259 0.32 -16.13 18.43
CA LEU A 259 1.62 -16.12 17.72
C LEU A 259 2.80 -15.91 18.68
N THR A 260 2.59 -15.23 19.80
CA THR A 260 3.61 -14.96 20.83
C THR A 260 3.62 -15.98 21.97
N SER A 261 2.49 -16.62 22.26
CA SER A 261 2.38 -17.73 23.19
C SER A 261 2.66 -19.01 22.41
N SER A 262 3.64 -19.79 22.78
CA SER A 262 4.17 -21.05 22.21
C SER A 262 3.19 -22.08 21.61
N GLY A 263 2.04 -21.67 21.12
CA GLY A 263 1.13 -22.43 20.28
C GLY A 263 1.77 -22.75 18.93
N SER A 264 1.40 -23.86 18.30
CA SER A 264 1.95 -24.24 17.01
C SER A 264 1.56 -23.20 15.96
N THR A 265 2.53 -22.51 15.39
CA THR A 265 2.32 -21.61 14.25
C THR A 265 1.59 -22.30 13.10
N ALA A 266 1.66 -23.64 13.02
CA ALA A 266 0.95 -24.46 12.04
C ALA A 266 -0.57 -24.44 12.26
N GLU A 267 -1.06 -24.61 13.50
CA GLU A 267 -2.50 -24.54 13.81
C GLU A 267 -3.06 -23.15 13.51
N LEU A 268 -2.34 -22.11 13.90
CA LEU A 268 -2.72 -20.74 13.62
C LEU A 268 -2.74 -20.43 12.11
N GLN A 269 -1.82 -21.00 11.34
CA GLN A 269 -1.81 -20.88 9.89
C GLN A 269 -3.00 -21.63 9.25
N GLU A 270 -3.38 -22.76 9.77
CA GLU A 270 -4.53 -23.54 9.31
C GLU A 270 -5.84 -22.78 9.62
N GLU A 271 -6.01 -22.27 10.84
CA GLU A 271 -7.18 -21.53 11.29
C GLU A 271 -7.35 -20.22 10.52
N THR A 272 -6.28 -19.42 10.41
CA THR A 272 -6.32 -18.12 9.74
C THR A 272 -6.17 -18.20 8.23
N GLY A 273 -5.74 -19.35 7.71
CA GLY A 273 -5.39 -19.51 6.29
C GLY A 273 -4.17 -18.70 5.86
N ARG A 274 -3.33 -18.25 6.80
CA ARG A 274 -2.14 -17.44 6.52
C ARG A 274 -0.91 -18.31 6.39
N SER A 275 -0.26 -18.23 5.24
CA SER A 275 1.02 -18.86 4.97
C SER A 275 2.00 -17.85 4.40
N LEU A 276 3.28 -18.17 4.40
CA LEU A 276 4.30 -17.37 3.74
C LEU A 276 4.03 -17.29 2.23
N GLU A 277 3.59 -18.40 1.64
CA GLU A 277 3.17 -18.44 0.23
C GLU A 277 2.02 -17.47 -0.04
N GLY A 278 0.97 -17.50 0.81
CA GLY A 278 -0.16 -16.57 0.72
C GLY A 278 0.25 -15.11 0.85
N ALA A 279 1.25 -14.79 1.67
CA ALA A 279 1.79 -13.44 1.79
C ALA A 279 2.56 -13.04 0.52
N VAL A 280 3.43 -13.90 0.01
CA VAL A 280 4.25 -13.61 -1.17
C VAL A 280 3.40 -13.57 -2.44
N LEU A 281 2.51 -14.51 -2.64
CA LEU A 281 1.71 -14.63 -3.86
C LEU A 281 0.41 -13.81 -3.80
N GLY A 282 -0.34 -13.91 -2.72
CA GLY A 282 -1.63 -13.27 -2.58
C GLY A 282 -1.53 -11.79 -2.25
N ASP A 283 -0.67 -11.42 -1.30
CA ASP A 283 -0.57 -10.03 -0.83
C ASP A 283 0.35 -9.17 -1.69
N LEU A 284 1.45 -9.73 -2.17
CA LEU A 284 2.46 -9.02 -2.96
C LEU A 284 2.36 -9.30 -4.47
N GLY A 285 1.79 -10.43 -4.88
CA GLY A 285 1.78 -10.87 -6.28
C GLY A 285 0.49 -10.60 -7.04
N ARG A 286 -0.65 -11.08 -6.54
CA ARG A 286 -1.97 -10.95 -7.19
C ARG A 286 -2.07 -11.53 -8.60
N THR A 287 -1.20 -12.46 -8.97
CA THR A 287 -1.17 -13.11 -10.30
C THR A 287 -2.44 -13.91 -10.57
N ASP A 288 -2.90 -14.67 -9.58
CA ASP A 288 -4.12 -15.47 -9.58
C ASP A 288 -5.38 -14.62 -9.80
N VAL A 289 -5.47 -13.45 -9.13
CA VAL A 289 -6.58 -12.50 -9.32
C VAL A 289 -6.61 -12.01 -10.77
N GLN A 290 -5.46 -11.65 -11.33
CA GLN A 290 -5.38 -11.17 -12.72
C GLN A 290 -5.74 -12.28 -13.71
N ALA A 291 -5.21 -13.49 -13.51
CA ALA A 291 -5.52 -14.65 -14.35
C ALA A 291 -7.02 -15.02 -14.26
N PHE A 292 -7.61 -14.95 -13.06
CA PHE A 292 -9.05 -15.18 -12.88
C PHE A 292 -9.91 -14.15 -13.58
N VAL A 293 -9.58 -12.86 -13.48
CA VAL A 293 -10.31 -11.81 -14.21
C VAL A 293 -10.24 -12.08 -15.71
N LEU A 294 -9.05 -12.43 -16.21
CA LEU A 294 -8.87 -12.77 -17.63
C LEU A 294 -9.71 -13.97 -18.05
N TYR A 295 -9.72 -15.04 -17.27
CA TYR A 295 -10.59 -16.19 -17.46
C TYR A 295 -12.07 -15.78 -17.55
N ARG A 296 -12.56 -15.02 -16.58
CA ARG A 296 -13.96 -14.55 -16.53
C ARG A 296 -14.35 -13.69 -17.73
N LEU A 297 -13.40 -12.92 -18.28
CA LEU A 297 -13.64 -12.08 -19.44
C LEU A 297 -13.64 -12.86 -20.77
N MET A 298 -12.79 -13.89 -20.88
CA MET A 298 -12.52 -14.54 -22.16
C MET A 298 -13.16 -15.93 -22.32
N ARG A 299 -13.77 -16.48 -21.27
CA ARG A 299 -14.47 -17.76 -21.41
C ARG A 299 -15.64 -17.64 -22.40
N PRO A 300 -15.97 -18.70 -23.19
CA PRO A 300 -16.99 -18.65 -24.25
C PRO A 300 -18.40 -18.30 -23.75
N ASP A 301 -18.73 -18.69 -22.52
CA ASP A 301 -20.00 -18.47 -21.83
C ASP A 301 -19.97 -17.20 -20.94
N SER A 302 -19.07 -16.27 -21.21
CA SER A 302 -18.97 -15.04 -20.42
C SER A 302 -20.17 -14.14 -20.64
N ASP A 303 -20.88 -13.85 -19.58
CA ASP A 303 -21.96 -12.87 -19.47
C ASP A 303 -21.45 -11.47 -19.06
N TYR A 304 -20.14 -11.27 -19.06
CA TYR A 304 -19.52 -10.03 -18.60
C TYR A 304 -19.89 -8.84 -19.49
N GLN A 305 -20.51 -7.84 -18.88
CA GLN A 305 -20.82 -6.58 -19.55
C GLN A 305 -19.73 -5.54 -19.29
N TYR A 306 -19.16 -5.03 -20.38
CA TYR A 306 -18.14 -3.98 -20.26
C TYR A 306 -18.75 -2.66 -19.77
N SER A 307 -18.17 -2.12 -18.72
CA SER A 307 -18.65 -0.87 -18.09
C SER A 307 -18.24 0.41 -18.83
N PHE A 308 -17.44 0.34 -19.89
CA PHE A 308 -16.99 1.47 -20.73
C PHE A 308 -16.60 2.72 -19.94
N GLY A 309 -15.85 2.54 -18.83
CA GLY A 309 -15.39 3.62 -17.98
C GLY A 309 -16.34 4.03 -16.85
N ARG A 310 -17.53 3.46 -16.70
CA ARG A 310 -18.43 3.73 -15.56
C ARG A 310 -17.78 3.47 -14.20
N THR A 311 -16.89 2.49 -14.12
CA THR A 311 -16.10 2.21 -12.90
C THR A 311 -15.23 3.38 -12.49
N TYR A 312 -14.64 4.12 -13.43
CA TYR A 312 -13.88 5.33 -13.14
C TYR A 312 -14.76 6.49 -12.68
N LEU A 313 -15.95 6.62 -13.28
CA LEU A 313 -16.96 7.58 -12.82
C LEU A 313 -17.44 7.23 -11.41
N GLY A 314 -17.68 5.95 -11.12
CA GLY A 314 -18.01 5.47 -9.79
C GLY A 314 -16.89 5.78 -8.78
N ALA A 315 -15.63 5.58 -9.15
CA ALA A 315 -14.50 5.94 -8.29
C ALA A 315 -14.42 7.45 -8.00
N ALA A 316 -14.72 8.30 -8.99
CA ALA A 316 -14.82 9.75 -8.77
C ALA A 316 -16.04 10.11 -7.90
N ALA A 317 -17.18 9.44 -8.10
CA ALA A 317 -18.39 9.64 -7.31
C ALA A 317 -18.22 9.28 -5.82
N ILE A 318 -17.28 8.38 -5.47
CA ILE A 318 -16.95 8.04 -4.07
C ILE A 318 -16.50 9.28 -3.28
N LEU A 319 -15.91 10.27 -3.92
CA LEU A 319 -15.49 11.52 -3.25
C LEU A 319 -16.68 12.36 -2.78
N ILE A 320 -17.87 12.14 -3.33
CA ILE A 320 -19.09 12.86 -2.95
C ILE A 320 -19.75 12.08 -1.80
N PRO A 321 -19.99 12.68 -0.62
CA PRO A 321 -20.66 12.01 0.48
C PRO A 321 -22.04 11.47 0.12
N LYS A 322 -22.44 10.31 0.63
CA LYS A 322 -23.79 9.76 0.45
C LYS A 322 -24.90 10.68 0.94
N SER A 323 -24.61 11.55 1.90
CA SER A 323 -25.56 12.57 2.37
C SER A 323 -25.90 13.61 1.30
N VAL A 324 -25.01 13.81 0.30
CA VAL A 324 -25.23 14.73 -0.83
C VAL A 324 -25.76 13.98 -2.05
N TRP A 325 -25.31 12.76 -2.27
CA TRP A 325 -25.76 11.91 -3.38
C TRP A 325 -25.99 10.48 -2.88
N PRO A 326 -27.23 10.18 -2.36
CA PRO A 326 -27.56 8.87 -1.79
C PRO A 326 -27.41 7.72 -2.77
N ASP A 327 -27.87 7.90 -4.01
CA ASP A 327 -27.91 6.87 -5.06
C ASP A 327 -26.66 6.87 -5.96
N ARG A 328 -25.54 7.38 -5.45
CA ARG A 328 -24.29 7.33 -6.22
C ARG A 328 -23.89 5.92 -6.59
N PRO A 329 -23.39 5.68 -7.82
CA PRO A 329 -22.98 4.37 -8.30
C PRO A 329 -21.86 3.73 -7.47
#